data_d74cd8e7856c327a98096c311daec779
#
_entry.id   d74cd8e7856c327a98096c311daec779
#
_cell.length_a   1.000
_cell.length_b   1.000
_cell.length_c   1.000
_cell.angle_alpha   90.00
_cell.angle_beta   90.00
_cell.angle_gamma   90.00
#
_symmetry.space_group_name_H-M   'P 1'
#
loop_
_entity.id
_entity.type
_entity.pdbx_description
1 polymer ?
#
loop_
_entity_poly.entity_id
_entity_poly.type
_entity_poly.pdbx_seq_one_letter_code
_entity_poly.pdbx_strand_id
1 'polypeptide(L)'
;MLYGMIGRPTHCLLLRDENVRSTRLIPNFMVVLCALILTGAVGGENPRASAPPMRVVGYLASWGVNTKGTSIANLPAKHLTHVFYAFAEIAPDGSVTLGNRCVDVGACGKSASLPRVAGGNFHELRRLKARYPHLRLTISVGGWAGSARFSDAALTDASRRKFAGSAIDLFIRRWPALFDGIDIDWEFPVEGGLKGNVERPEDKQNFTLLLAELRRELDAQGKRDNRHYELTIAASARPAEIANLEVDRITPLLDFINVMTYDYHTGGSIAHFNAPLYAAPHDPTPEMTIDSTMRVFRNANVPAEKLLVGIPFFSRAYGGVANVNGGFLQAAPTPPKNWHDSDGDWRRLSVTRLRDPHYKRYWEATARVPWLYDASTGNWISYDDPESVRAKMDYVRGQGFGGVVIWELGGDDGQLMRAIAGEN
;
A
#
# COMPACT_ATOMS: atom_id res chain seq x y z
N MET A 1 -48.01 -13.54 34.03
CA MET A 1 -48.22 -12.99 35.39
C MET A 1 -47.35 -11.78 35.48
N LEU A 2 -47.92 -10.68 35.26
CA LEU A 2 -48.56 -9.68 36.14
C LEU A 2 -47.50 -8.78 36.82
N TYR A 3 -47.49 -7.52 36.31
CA TYR A 3 -47.72 -6.23 36.99
C TYR A 3 -46.58 -5.77 37.92
N GLY A 4 -46.21 -4.53 37.99
CA GLY A 4 -46.74 -3.21 37.58
C GLY A 4 -45.79 -2.17 38.08
N MET A 5 -45.65 -1.12 37.35
CA MET A 5 -46.28 0.20 37.49
C MET A 5 -45.70 1.14 38.55
N ILE A 6 -45.32 2.33 38.08
CA ILE A 6 -45.67 3.72 38.48
C ILE A 6 -44.73 4.45 39.44
N GLY A 7 -44.34 5.66 39.02
CA GLY A 7 -44.17 6.82 39.89
C GLY A 7 -43.24 7.94 39.42
N ARG A 8 -43.72 8.89 38.64
CA ARG A 8 -43.33 10.31 38.62
C ARG A 8 -44.12 10.99 39.75
N PRO A 9 -43.99 12.28 40.14
CA PRO A 9 -43.35 13.41 39.46
C PRO A 9 -42.73 14.52 40.41
N THR A 10 -42.13 15.55 39.74
CA THR A 10 -42.18 17.04 39.99
C THR A 10 -41.97 17.61 41.41
N HIS A 11 -41.11 18.63 41.50
CA HIS A 11 -41.54 20.03 41.77
C HIS A 11 -40.43 21.08 41.56
N CYS A 12 -40.84 22.08 40.91
CA CYS A 12 -40.33 23.41 40.72
C CYS A 12 -40.39 24.24 42.02
N LEU A 13 -39.46 25.14 42.30
CA LEU A 13 -39.72 26.32 43.13
C LEU A 13 -38.81 27.48 42.72
N LEU A 14 -39.46 28.49 42.18
CA LEU A 14 -39.04 29.86 42.06
C LEU A 14 -39.08 30.57 43.42
N LEU A 15 -38.18 31.50 43.68
CA LEU A 15 -38.44 32.67 44.54
C LEU A 15 -37.72 33.89 43.98
N ARG A 16 -38.56 34.91 43.78
CA ARG A 16 -38.31 36.33 43.62
C ARG A 16 -37.99 36.99 44.95
N ASP A 17 -37.35 38.16 44.94
CA ASP A 17 -37.81 39.50 45.33
C ASP A 17 -36.57 40.37 45.48
N GLU A 18 -36.51 41.47 44.87
CA GLU A 18 -37.09 42.83 44.96
C GLU A 18 -36.27 43.85 45.79
N ASN A 19 -36.08 44.96 45.12
CA ASN A 19 -36.14 46.40 45.63
C ASN A 19 -34.85 47.00 46.22
N VAL A 20 -34.49 48.24 45.97
CA VAL A 20 -35.20 49.54 45.68
C VAL A 20 -34.20 50.73 45.57
N ARG A 21 -34.52 51.69 44.68
CA ARG A 21 -34.29 53.13 44.70
C ARG A 21 -32.90 53.74 44.38
N SER A 22 -32.80 54.42 43.25
CA SER A 22 -33.15 55.80 42.94
C SER A 22 -32.22 56.86 43.55
N THR A 23 -31.50 57.57 42.68
CA THR A 23 -31.45 59.05 42.66
C THR A 23 -30.89 59.58 41.31
N ARG A 24 -31.53 60.57 40.80
CA ARG A 24 -31.28 61.33 39.57
C ARG A 24 -30.07 62.25 39.71
N LEU A 25 -29.41 62.55 38.62
CA LEU A 25 -28.98 63.90 38.16
C LEU A 25 -28.43 63.84 36.72
N ILE A 26 -28.95 64.67 35.86
CA ILE A 26 -28.63 65.02 34.48
C ILE A 26 -28.03 66.46 34.53
N PRO A 27 -27.32 67.01 33.54
CA PRO A 27 -26.76 66.59 32.27
C PRO A 27 -25.32 67.10 32.01
N ASN A 28 -24.64 66.58 31.04
CA ASN A 28 -23.84 67.38 30.13
C ASN A 28 -23.66 66.70 28.79
N PHE A 29 -24.13 67.42 27.77
CA PHE A 29 -23.95 67.04 26.36
C PHE A 29 -22.47 67.06 25.96
N MET A 30 -21.95 65.99 25.50
CA MET A 30 -20.74 65.99 24.73
C MET A 30 -20.99 65.16 23.48
N VAL A 31 -21.14 65.86 22.35
CA VAL A 31 -21.24 65.25 21.02
C VAL A 31 -19.88 64.61 20.64
N VAL A 32 -19.78 63.28 20.67
CA VAL A 32 -18.64 62.61 20.12
C VAL A 32 -19.04 62.08 18.74
N LEU A 33 -18.44 62.67 17.74
CA LEU A 33 -18.54 62.24 16.33
C LEU A 33 -17.84 60.93 16.17
N CYS A 34 -18.58 59.81 16.18
CA CYS A 34 -18.02 58.50 15.81
C CYS A 34 -17.83 58.45 14.31
N ALA A 35 -16.59 58.62 13.86
CA ALA A 35 -16.18 58.24 12.51
C ALA A 35 -16.19 56.70 12.40
N LEU A 36 -17.16 56.15 11.68
CA LEU A 36 -17.18 54.74 11.28
C LEU A 36 -16.04 54.52 10.26
N ILE A 37 -14.91 54.03 10.75
CA ILE A 37 -13.89 53.43 9.89
C ILE A 37 -14.41 52.04 9.55
N LEU A 38 -14.97 51.89 8.36
CA LEU A 38 -15.19 50.58 7.72
C LEU A 38 -13.81 49.99 7.38
N THR A 39 -13.20 49.29 8.31
CA THR A 39 -12.12 48.36 7.98
C THR A 39 -12.75 47.16 7.30
N GLY A 40 -12.71 47.17 5.97
CA GLY A 40 -12.99 45.99 5.19
C GLY A 40 -12.06 44.87 5.67
N ALA A 41 -12.63 43.87 6.33
CA ALA A 41 -11.94 42.62 6.58
C ALA A 41 -11.68 41.98 5.18
N VAL A 42 -10.50 42.21 4.65
CA VAL A 42 -9.97 41.35 3.58
C VAL A 42 -9.85 39.96 4.22
N GLY A 43 -10.78 39.10 3.87
CA GLY A 43 -10.72 37.69 4.24
C GLY A 43 -9.42 37.15 3.68
N GLY A 44 -8.40 37.08 4.51
CA GLY A 44 -7.20 36.31 4.20
C GLY A 44 -7.65 34.87 4.06
N GLU A 45 -7.71 34.36 2.82
CA GLU A 45 -7.70 32.92 2.60
C GLU A 45 -6.47 32.39 3.32
N ASN A 46 -6.69 31.61 4.37
CA ASN A 46 -5.64 30.81 4.96
C ASN A 46 -5.01 30.03 3.82
N PRO A 47 -3.70 30.14 3.56
CA PRO A 47 -3.08 29.30 2.56
C PRO A 47 -3.39 27.86 2.97
N ARG A 48 -4.21 27.16 2.18
CA ARG A 48 -4.42 25.72 2.32
C ARG A 48 -3.03 25.13 2.43
N ALA A 49 -2.72 24.53 3.57
CA ALA A 49 -1.47 23.79 3.71
C ALA A 49 -1.34 22.91 2.48
N SER A 50 -0.26 23.07 1.72
CA SER A 50 -0.04 22.29 0.52
C SER A 50 -0.14 20.82 0.91
N ALA A 51 -0.98 20.06 0.22
CA ALA A 51 -1.08 18.62 0.47
C ALA A 51 0.35 18.02 0.45
N PRO A 52 0.66 17.11 1.37
CA PRO A 52 1.97 16.49 1.38
C PRO A 52 2.26 15.89 0.00
N PRO A 53 3.52 15.94 -0.47
CA PRO A 53 3.87 15.41 -1.77
C PRO A 53 3.47 13.94 -1.86
N MET A 54 2.87 13.56 -2.98
CA MET A 54 2.39 12.21 -3.25
C MET A 54 3.56 11.21 -3.13
N ARG A 55 3.34 10.11 -2.40
CA ARG A 55 4.33 9.05 -2.28
C ARG A 55 4.37 8.20 -3.55
N VAL A 56 5.57 7.85 -3.98
CA VAL A 56 5.83 6.84 -5.02
C VAL A 56 6.73 5.79 -4.39
N VAL A 57 6.13 4.68 -3.99
CA VAL A 57 6.79 3.56 -3.32
C VAL A 57 7.07 2.47 -4.34
N GLY A 58 8.28 1.95 -4.39
CA GLY A 58 8.61 0.81 -5.25
C GLY A 58 9.20 -0.35 -4.45
N TYR A 59 8.59 -1.53 -4.58
CA TYR A 59 9.21 -2.76 -4.07
C TYR A 59 10.38 -3.17 -4.96
N LEU A 60 11.49 -3.50 -4.33
CA LEU A 60 12.68 -4.07 -4.95
C LEU A 60 12.84 -5.51 -4.50
N ALA A 61 12.56 -6.44 -5.38
CA ALA A 61 12.75 -7.87 -5.14
C ALA A 61 14.24 -8.21 -5.08
N SER A 62 14.74 -8.64 -3.92
CA SER A 62 16.16 -8.92 -3.68
C SER A 62 16.73 -9.95 -4.66
N TRP A 63 15.93 -10.96 -5.02
CA TRP A 63 16.28 -12.02 -5.97
C TRP A 63 16.29 -11.56 -7.44
N GLY A 64 15.66 -10.42 -7.76
CA GLY A 64 15.66 -9.80 -9.09
C GLY A 64 16.91 -8.99 -9.39
N VAL A 65 17.63 -8.55 -8.35
CA VAL A 65 18.82 -7.71 -8.49
C VAL A 65 19.93 -8.51 -9.18
N ASN A 66 20.48 -7.93 -10.27
CA ASN A 66 21.53 -8.51 -11.12
C ASN A 66 21.16 -9.83 -11.84
N THR A 67 19.96 -10.36 -11.67
CA THR A 67 19.51 -11.60 -12.34
C THR A 67 18.49 -11.30 -13.45
N LYS A 68 17.58 -10.33 -13.21
CA LYS A 68 16.58 -9.90 -14.19
C LYS A 68 16.97 -8.62 -14.95
N GLY A 69 18.27 -8.23 -14.95
CA GLY A 69 18.74 -6.99 -15.55
C GLY A 69 18.40 -5.74 -14.73
N THR A 70 17.97 -5.90 -13.48
CA THR A 70 17.73 -4.81 -12.54
C THR A 70 19.00 -4.56 -11.74
N SER A 71 19.50 -3.33 -11.74
CA SER A 71 20.62 -2.89 -10.92
C SER A 71 20.14 -1.84 -9.93
N ILE A 72 20.52 -1.94 -8.68
CA ILE A 72 20.21 -0.93 -7.65
C ILE A 72 20.73 0.45 -8.07
N ALA A 73 21.89 0.50 -8.69
CA ALA A 73 22.50 1.77 -9.14
C ALA A 73 21.67 2.49 -10.23
N ASN A 74 20.85 1.74 -10.97
CA ASN A 74 20.06 2.22 -12.09
C ASN A 74 18.55 2.36 -11.77
N LEU A 75 18.17 2.16 -10.51
CA LEU A 75 16.78 2.39 -10.10
C LEU A 75 16.36 3.83 -10.41
N PRO A 76 15.11 4.07 -10.78
CA PRO A 76 14.58 5.40 -11.13
C PRO A 76 14.37 6.28 -9.89
N ALA A 77 15.39 6.37 -9.03
CA ALA A 77 15.35 6.97 -7.69
C ALA A 77 14.91 8.44 -7.69
N LYS A 78 15.09 9.17 -8.79
CA LYS A 78 14.61 10.56 -8.95
C LYS A 78 13.07 10.66 -8.94
N HIS A 79 12.37 9.57 -9.29
CA HIS A 79 10.90 9.49 -9.33
C HIS A 79 10.29 8.77 -8.14
N LEU A 80 11.13 8.17 -7.29
CA LEU A 80 10.70 7.44 -6.11
C LEU A 80 10.83 8.30 -4.85
N THR A 81 9.89 8.14 -3.93
CA THR A 81 10.03 8.64 -2.55
C THR A 81 10.54 7.55 -1.63
N HIS A 82 10.19 6.30 -1.92
CA HIS A 82 10.56 5.13 -1.10
C HIS A 82 10.99 3.96 -1.98
N VAL A 83 11.96 3.19 -1.47
CA VAL A 83 12.26 1.84 -1.94
C VAL A 83 12.02 0.87 -0.80
N PHE A 84 11.15 -0.11 -1.03
CA PHE A 84 10.87 -1.19 -0.11
C PHE A 84 11.66 -2.42 -0.53
N TYR A 85 12.60 -2.83 0.30
CA TYR A 85 13.44 -4.00 0.02
C TYR A 85 12.72 -5.28 0.43
N ALA A 86 12.40 -6.11 -0.52
CA ALA A 86 11.67 -7.36 -0.34
C ALA A 86 12.62 -8.57 -0.45
N PHE A 87 12.74 -9.47 0.51
CA PHE A 87 12.09 -9.47 1.81
C PHE A 87 13.07 -9.89 2.90
N ALA A 88 12.80 -9.49 4.13
CA ALA A 88 13.28 -10.18 5.31
C ALA A 88 12.33 -11.35 5.63
N GLU A 89 12.83 -12.35 6.35
CA GLU A 89 12.09 -13.57 6.69
C GLU A 89 11.89 -13.70 8.20
N ILE A 90 10.98 -14.61 8.59
CA ILE A 90 10.75 -15.02 9.98
C ILE A 90 11.40 -16.37 10.21
N ALA A 91 12.38 -16.42 11.08
CA ALA A 91 13.05 -17.65 11.49
C ALA A 91 12.11 -18.58 12.27
N PRO A 92 12.43 -19.89 12.38
CA PRO A 92 11.60 -20.85 13.14
C PRO A 92 11.38 -20.49 14.60
N ASP A 93 12.25 -19.68 15.18
CA ASP A 93 12.13 -19.22 16.56
C ASP A 93 11.33 -17.92 16.71
N GLY A 94 10.74 -17.40 15.60
CA GLY A 94 9.92 -16.19 15.56
C GLY A 94 10.71 -14.87 15.46
N SER A 95 12.06 -14.92 15.38
CA SER A 95 12.87 -13.73 15.14
C SER A 95 12.89 -13.35 13.66
N VAL A 96 13.00 -12.06 13.35
CA VAL A 96 13.21 -11.57 11.99
C VAL A 96 14.66 -11.75 11.57
N THR A 97 14.90 -12.23 10.36
CA THR A 97 16.21 -12.53 9.80
C THR A 97 16.35 -11.99 8.37
N LEU A 98 17.58 -12.00 7.85
CA LEU A 98 17.84 -11.72 6.44
C LEU A 98 17.18 -12.78 5.55
N GLY A 99 16.62 -12.38 4.44
CA GLY A 99 16.06 -13.31 3.45
C GLY A 99 17.17 -14.13 2.79
N ASN A 100 18.22 -13.47 2.32
CA ASN A 100 19.38 -14.15 1.73
C ASN A 100 20.67 -13.42 2.10
N ARG A 101 21.41 -13.99 3.04
CA ARG A 101 22.68 -13.39 3.53
C ARG A 101 23.71 -13.11 2.43
N CYS A 102 23.75 -13.96 1.40
CA CYS A 102 24.67 -13.75 0.28
C CYS A 102 24.27 -12.52 -0.54
N VAL A 103 22.99 -12.40 -0.88
CA VAL A 103 22.44 -11.31 -1.67
C VAL A 103 22.42 -10.01 -0.86
N ASP A 104 21.95 -10.07 0.38
CA ASP A 104 21.69 -8.89 1.20
C ASP A 104 22.98 -8.20 1.67
N VAL A 105 23.94 -9.00 2.17
CA VAL A 105 25.15 -8.47 2.82
C VAL A 105 26.47 -9.04 2.26
N GLY A 106 26.43 -9.77 1.15
CA GLY A 106 27.62 -10.33 0.52
C GLY A 106 28.25 -11.51 1.28
N ALA A 107 27.60 -12.03 2.34
CA ALA A 107 28.10 -13.14 3.14
C ALA A 107 27.79 -14.49 2.50
N CYS A 108 28.41 -14.74 1.36
CA CYS A 108 28.24 -15.98 0.58
C CYS A 108 29.10 -17.12 1.13
N GLY A 109 28.52 -18.34 1.22
CA GLY A 109 29.26 -19.56 1.42
C GLY A 109 30.22 -19.87 0.24
N LYS A 110 31.13 -20.83 0.42
CA LYS A 110 32.15 -21.18 -0.58
C LYS A 110 31.57 -21.67 -1.92
N SER A 111 30.33 -22.16 -1.96
CA SER A 111 29.66 -22.75 -3.12
C SER A 111 28.60 -21.88 -3.77
N ALA A 112 28.49 -20.59 -3.46
CA ALA A 112 27.44 -19.75 -4.02
C ALA A 112 27.71 -19.42 -5.49
N SER A 113 26.76 -19.75 -6.36
CA SER A 113 26.77 -19.47 -7.81
C SER A 113 26.24 -18.08 -8.17
N LEU A 114 25.77 -17.29 -7.20
CA LEU A 114 25.20 -15.97 -7.43
C LEU A 114 26.27 -14.92 -7.71
N PRO A 115 25.97 -13.89 -8.53
CA PRO A 115 26.87 -12.76 -8.73
C PRO A 115 27.23 -12.10 -7.40
N ARG A 116 28.52 -12.01 -7.10
CA ARG A 116 28.99 -11.43 -5.83
C ARG A 116 29.13 -9.93 -5.98
N VAL A 117 28.30 -9.17 -5.27
CA VAL A 117 28.52 -7.75 -5.04
C VAL A 117 29.19 -7.59 -3.70
N ALA A 118 30.35 -6.93 -3.66
CA ALA A 118 31.06 -6.68 -2.40
C ALA A 118 30.16 -5.90 -1.44
N GLY A 119 29.83 -6.48 -0.28
CA GLY A 119 28.91 -5.91 0.70
C GLY A 119 27.42 -6.11 0.41
N GLY A 120 27.05 -6.80 -0.68
CA GLY A 120 25.67 -7.15 -1.04
C GLY A 120 24.79 -5.95 -1.39
N ASN A 121 23.50 -6.21 -1.51
CA ASN A 121 22.50 -5.21 -1.88
C ASN A 121 22.42 -4.05 -0.87
N PHE A 122 22.64 -4.30 0.42
CA PHE A 122 22.62 -3.24 1.45
C PHE A 122 23.71 -2.20 1.24
N HIS A 123 24.87 -2.62 0.74
CA HIS A 123 25.93 -1.70 0.37
C HIS A 123 25.51 -0.82 -0.81
N GLU A 124 24.93 -1.42 -1.86
CA GLU A 124 24.45 -0.66 -3.03
C GLU A 124 23.29 0.27 -2.68
N LEU A 125 22.35 -0.15 -1.83
CA LEU A 125 21.27 0.69 -1.32
C LEU A 125 21.82 1.89 -0.53
N ARG A 126 22.86 1.70 0.27
CA ARG A 126 23.53 2.82 0.98
C ARG A 126 24.14 3.83 0.00
N ARG A 127 24.75 3.35 -1.08
CA ARG A 127 25.28 4.21 -2.15
C ARG A 127 24.16 4.95 -2.90
N LEU A 128 23.06 4.25 -3.17
CA LEU A 128 21.87 4.86 -3.78
C LEU A 128 21.32 5.99 -2.91
N LYS A 129 21.15 5.72 -1.60
CA LYS A 129 20.64 6.71 -0.64
C LYS A 129 21.59 7.91 -0.49
N ALA A 130 22.90 7.70 -0.53
CA ALA A 130 23.88 8.78 -0.53
C ALA A 130 23.77 9.67 -1.78
N ARG A 131 23.45 9.09 -2.95
CA ARG A 131 23.22 9.84 -4.20
C ARG A 131 21.86 10.56 -4.21
N TYR A 132 20.85 9.98 -3.55
CA TYR A 132 19.47 10.50 -3.50
C TYR A 132 19.00 10.61 -2.04
N PRO A 133 19.43 11.67 -1.31
CA PRO A 133 19.16 11.80 0.13
C PRO A 133 17.68 11.92 0.50
N HIS A 134 16.79 12.28 -0.45
CA HIS A 134 15.34 12.31 -0.25
C HIS A 134 14.72 10.92 -0.15
N LEU A 135 15.41 9.90 -0.67
CA LEU A 135 14.90 8.54 -0.76
C LEU A 135 14.86 7.87 0.61
N ARG A 136 13.70 7.35 0.96
CA ARG A 136 13.52 6.52 2.16
C ARG A 136 13.63 5.06 1.79
N LEU A 137 14.35 4.30 2.60
CA LEU A 137 14.49 2.87 2.43
C LEU A 137 13.77 2.14 3.57
N THR A 138 12.89 1.23 3.23
CA THR A 138 12.12 0.43 4.18
C THR A 138 12.41 -1.05 3.95
N ILE A 139 12.61 -1.82 5.01
CA ILE A 139 12.69 -3.27 4.91
C ILE A 139 11.27 -3.84 5.00
N SER A 140 10.88 -4.66 4.03
CA SER A 140 9.64 -5.41 4.07
C SER A 140 9.89 -6.82 4.62
N VAL A 141 9.03 -7.26 5.52
CA VAL A 141 9.11 -8.59 6.17
C VAL A 141 7.93 -9.42 5.69
N GLY A 142 8.18 -10.60 5.15
CA GLY A 142 7.14 -11.54 4.75
C GLY A 142 7.00 -11.74 3.26
N GLY A 143 5.91 -11.28 2.67
CA GLY A 143 5.48 -11.55 1.30
C GLY A 143 4.83 -12.93 1.16
N TRP A 144 4.34 -13.25 -0.06
CA TRP A 144 3.58 -14.47 -0.35
C TRP A 144 4.24 -15.75 0.19
N ALA A 145 5.53 -15.94 -0.08
CA ALA A 145 6.27 -17.12 0.36
C ALA A 145 6.83 -17.02 1.79
N GLY A 146 6.89 -15.82 2.37
CA GLY A 146 7.49 -15.55 3.69
C GLY A 146 6.50 -15.50 4.83
N SER A 147 5.19 -15.60 4.56
CA SER A 147 4.13 -15.37 5.55
C SER A 147 3.81 -16.56 6.46
N ALA A 148 4.41 -17.72 6.23
CA ALA A 148 4.06 -18.97 6.91
C ALA A 148 4.11 -18.92 8.45
N ARG A 149 4.92 -18.04 9.05
CA ARG A 149 5.18 -17.99 10.50
C ARG A 149 4.64 -16.73 11.19
N PHE A 150 3.95 -15.85 10.49
CA PHE A 150 3.41 -14.64 11.12
C PHE A 150 2.45 -14.95 12.25
N SER A 151 1.53 -15.90 12.04
CA SER A 151 0.55 -16.29 13.06
C SER A 151 1.22 -16.75 14.37
N ASP A 152 2.33 -17.50 14.29
CA ASP A 152 3.12 -17.88 15.46
C ASP A 152 3.87 -16.69 16.09
N ALA A 153 4.45 -15.84 15.25
CA ALA A 153 5.19 -14.66 15.70
C ALA A 153 4.26 -13.61 16.35
N ALA A 154 3.00 -13.53 15.92
CA ALA A 154 2.01 -12.61 16.46
C ALA A 154 1.24 -13.15 17.70
N LEU A 155 1.33 -14.44 18.02
CA LEU A 155 0.44 -15.15 18.93
C LEU A 155 0.50 -14.62 20.37
N THR A 156 1.68 -14.41 20.93
CA THR A 156 1.87 -14.02 22.33
C THR A 156 2.64 -12.73 22.48
N ASP A 157 2.53 -12.08 23.64
CA ASP A 157 3.34 -10.88 23.94
C ASP A 157 4.85 -11.16 23.84
N ALA A 158 5.28 -12.37 24.26
CA ALA A 158 6.68 -12.75 24.19
C ALA A 158 7.16 -12.91 22.74
N SER A 159 6.36 -13.56 21.87
CA SER A 159 6.71 -13.73 20.46
C SER A 159 6.66 -12.39 19.70
N ARG A 160 5.68 -11.52 19.97
CA ARG A 160 5.61 -10.18 19.39
C ARG A 160 6.82 -9.32 19.77
N ARG A 161 7.22 -9.31 21.06
CA ARG A 161 8.43 -8.60 21.51
C ARG A 161 9.70 -9.15 20.86
N LYS A 162 9.79 -10.47 20.69
CA LYS A 162 10.93 -11.10 20.01
C LYS A 162 10.99 -10.68 18.53
N PHE A 163 9.87 -10.74 17.84
CA PHE A 163 9.76 -10.31 16.43
C PHE A 163 10.18 -8.83 16.29
N ALA A 164 9.52 -7.92 17.01
CA ALA A 164 9.78 -6.49 16.93
C ALA A 164 11.23 -6.15 17.33
N GLY A 165 11.71 -6.69 18.45
CA GLY A 165 13.08 -6.46 18.92
C GLY A 165 14.14 -6.92 17.92
N SER A 166 13.97 -8.13 17.35
CA SER A 166 14.90 -8.65 16.35
C SER A 166 14.90 -7.87 15.04
N ALA A 167 13.73 -7.40 14.58
CA ALA A 167 13.62 -6.56 13.39
C ALA A 167 14.37 -5.23 13.56
N ILE A 168 14.20 -4.56 14.71
CA ILE A 168 14.87 -3.30 15.02
C ILE A 168 16.36 -3.51 15.21
N ASP A 169 16.78 -4.54 15.93
CA ASP A 169 18.19 -4.85 16.12
C ASP A 169 18.89 -5.12 14.79
N LEU A 170 18.25 -5.92 13.92
CA LEU A 170 18.85 -6.32 12.66
C LEU A 170 18.89 -5.18 11.62
N PHE A 171 17.82 -4.41 11.46
CA PHE A 171 17.72 -3.47 10.33
C PHE A 171 17.94 -2.01 10.73
N ILE A 172 17.57 -1.62 11.95
CA ILE A 172 17.73 -0.22 12.39
C ILE A 172 19.05 -0.03 13.11
N ARG A 173 19.36 -0.85 14.12
CA ARG A 173 20.56 -0.68 14.96
C ARG A 173 21.84 -1.15 14.28
N ARG A 174 21.81 -2.34 13.64
CA ARG A 174 23.00 -2.90 12.95
C ARG A 174 23.35 -2.16 11.67
N TRP A 175 22.34 -1.56 11.00
CA TRP A 175 22.52 -0.79 9.77
C TRP A 175 22.08 0.66 9.96
N PRO A 176 22.77 1.44 10.82
CA PRO A 176 22.35 2.79 11.15
C PRO A 176 22.23 3.66 9.90
N ALA A 177 21.16 4.45 9.84
CA ALA A 177 20.79 5.35 8.75
C ALA A 177 20.58 4.69 7.37
N LEU A 178 20.56 3.36 7.27
CA LEU A 178 20.21 2.67 6.03
C LEU A 178 18.70 2.61 5.87
N PHE A 179 18.01 1.94 6.78
CA PHE A 179 16.57 1.81 6.74
C PHE A 179 15.87 2.90 7.57
N ASP A 180 14.78 3.41 7.02
CA ASP A 180 13.94 4.48 7.57
C ASP A 180 12.64 3.94 8.18
N GLY A 181 12.38 2.64 8.04
CA GLY A 181 11.16 2.01 8.52
C GLY A 181 11.13 0.50 8.32
N ILE A 182 10.02 -0.06 8.78
CA ILE A 182 9.68 -1.48 8.62
C ILE A 182 8.29 -1.55 7.98
N ASP A 183 8.17 -2.40 6.98
CA ASP A 183 6.92 -2.78 6.32
C ASP A 183 6.57 -4.21 6.68
N ILE A 184 5.30 -4.49 6.93
CA ILE A 184 4.81 -5.84 7.22
C ILE A 184 3.92 -6.30 6.07
N ASP A 185 4.38 -7.33 5.40
CA ASP A 185 3.68 -7.98 4.30
C ASP A 185 3.24 -9.38 4.70
N TRP A 186 2.18 -9.41 5.52
CA TRP A 186 1.56 -10.68 5.96
C TRP A 186 0.41 -11.07 5.03
N GLU A 187 0.62 -12.13 4.25
CA GLU A 187 -0.33 -12.63 3.25
C GLU A 187 -0.86 -14.02 3.63
N PHE A 188 -1.98 -14.15 4.38
CA PHE A 188 -2.76 -13.08 5.02
C PHE A 188 -3.12 -13.49 6.44
N PRO A 189 -3.49 -12.56 7.34
CA PRO A 189 -4.05 -12.92 8.64
C PRO A 189 -5.35 -13.71 8.49
N VAL A 190 -5.55 -14.72 9.30
CA VAL A 190 -6.73 -15.59 9.39
C VAL A 190 -6.83 -16.61 8.28
N GLU A 191 -6.81 -16.20 7.00
CA GLU A 191 -7.01 -17.08 5.83
C GLU A 191 -6.58 -16.41 4.52
N GLY A 192 -6.53 -17.18 3.45
CA GLY A 192 -6.32 -16.66 2.08
C GLY A 192 -4.87 -16.64 1.61
N GLY A 193 -3.93 -16.98 2.47
CA GLY A 193 -2.50 -17.02 2.12
C GLY A 193 -2.07 -18.30 1.37
N LEU A 194 -0.74 -18.44 1.22
CA LEU A 194 -0.15 -19.62 0.58
C LEU A 194 -0.50 -20.88 1.38
N LYS A 195 -0.88 -21.94 0.66
CA LYS A 195 -1.18 -23.24 1.29
C LYS A 195 0.01 -23.70 2.15
N GLY A 196 -0.26 -23.94 3.44
CA GLY A 196 0.73 -24.33 4.43
C GLY A 196 1.14 -23.21 5.38
N ASN A 197 0.63 -22.00 5.19
CA ASN A 197 0.72 -20.97 6.20
C ASN A 197 -0.03 -21.41 7.47
N VAL A 198 0.47 -21.00 8.63
CA VAL A 198 -0.28 -21.14 9.88
C VAL A 198 -1.34 -20.06 9.93
N GLU A 199 -2.59 -20.46 10.11
CA GLU A 199 -3.76 -19.59 10.10
C GLU A 199 -4.57 -19.79 11.39
N ARG A 200 -5.00 -18.69 12.03
CA ARG A 200 -5.81 -18.70 13.26
C ARG A 200 -6.86 -17.58 13.19
N PRO A 201 -8.08 -17.81 13.70
CA PRO A 201 -9.09 -16.74 13.80
C PRO A 201 -8.61 -15.53 14.61
N GLU A 202 -7.73 -15.75 15.60
CA GLU A 202 -7.15 -14.73 16.47
C GLU A 202 -6.14 -13.83 15.75
N ASP A 203 -5.69 -14.20 14.56
CA ASP A 203 -4.71 -13.44 13.77
C ASP A 203 -5.19 -12.03 13.47
N LYS A 204 -6.50 -11.82 13.34
CA LYS A 204 -7.09 -10.49 13.20
C LYS A 204 -6.68 -9.55 14.34
N GLN A 205 -6.84 -9.98 15.58
CA GLN A 205 -6.44 -9.21 16.76
C GLN A 205 -4.93 -9.25 16.97
N ASN A 206 -4.31 -10.41 16.75
CA ASN A 206 -2.88 -10.59 16.96
C ASN A 206 -2.05 -9.72 16.02
N PHE A 207 -2.53 -9.46 14.80
CA PHE A 207 -1.87 -8.54 13.87
C PHE A 207 -1.87 -7.10 14.41
N THR A 208 -3.01 -6.64 14.93
CA THR A 208 -3.09 -5.33 15.61
C THR A 208 -2.08 -5.23 16.75
N LEU A 209 -1.99 -6.27 17.59
CA LEU A 209 -1.05 -6.29 18.71
C LEU A 209 0.41 -6.35 18.26
N LEU A 210 0.72 -7.05 17.16
CA LEU A 210 2.07 -7.07 16.58
C LEU A 210 2.47 -5.69 16.06
N LEU A 211 1.57 -5.01 15.34
CA LEU A 211 1.80 -3.65 14.85
C LEU A 211 1.96 -2.65 16.00
N ALA A 212 1.17 -2.78 17.06
CA ALA A 212 1.31 -1.94 18.25
C ALA A 212 2.68 -2.12 18.93
N GLU A 213 3.17 -3.36 19.03
CA GLU A 213 4.51 -3.64 19.57
C GLU A 213 5.61 -3.09 18.69
N LEU A 214 5.51 -3.25 17.36
CA LEU A 214 6.46 -2.66 16.40
C LEU A 214 6.48 -1.14 16.51
N ARG A 215 5.31 -0.47 16.56
CA ARG A 215 5.22 0.99 16.71
C ARG A 215 5.89 1.44 18.02
N ARG A 216 5.61 0.76 19.12
CA ARG A 216 6.21 1.04 20.42
C ARG A 216 7.75 0.97 20.37
N GLU A 217 8.30 -0.08 19.77
CA GLU A 217 9.76 -0.25 19.65
C GLU A 217 10.40 0.76 18.67
N LEU A 218 9.74 1.03 17.52
CA LEU A 218 10.21 2.03 16.56
C LEU A 218 10.20 3.43 17.18
N ASP A 219 9.18 3.79 17.97
CA ASP A 219 9.12 5.08 18.67
C ASP A 219 10.20 5.20 19.74
N ALA A 220 10.44 4.11 20.49
CA ALA A 220 11.49 4.06 21.48
C ALA A 220 12.89 4.21 20.85
N GLN A 221 13.12 3.58 19.69
CA GLN A 221 14.35 3.75 18.93
C GLN A 221 14.45 5.14 18.31
N GLY A 222 13.34 5.65 17.76
CA GLY A 222 13.28 6.98 17.17
C GLY A 222 13.63 8.10 18.16
N LYS A 223 13.20 7.98 19.44
CA LYS A 223 13.60 8.89 20.52
C LYS A 223 15.10 8.87 20.77
N ARG A 224 15.76 7.70 20.67
CA ARG A 224 17.23 7.60 20.83
C ARG A 224 17.98 8.24 19.68
N ASP A 225 17.44 8.08 18.45
CA ASP A 225 18.09 8.51 17.22
C ASP A 225 17.64 9.91 16.77
N ASN A 226 16.74 10.56 17.54
CA ASN A 226 16.10 11.83 17.22
C ASN A 226 15.49 11.87 15.81
N ARG A 227 14.72 10.81 15.46
CA ARG A 227 14.08 10.67 14.15
C ARG A 227 12.82 9.79 14.24
N HIS A 228 11.93 9.95 13.27
CA HIS A 228 10.78 9.06 13.09
C HIS A 228 11.16 7.88 12.17
N TYR A 229 10.80 6.67 12.60
CA TYR A 229 10.85 5.47 11.78
C TYR A 229 9.46 5.08 11.33
N GLU A 230 9.28 4.84 10.04
CA GLU A 230 7.98 4.49 9.48
C GLU A 230 7.59 3.04 9.78
N LEU A 231 6.29 2.83 9.98
CA LEU A 231 5.66 1.52 10.06
C LEU A 231 4.55 1.48 9.02
N THR A 232 4.63 0.53 8.10
CA THR A 232 3.66 0.34 7.02
C THR A 232 3.24 -1.11 6.92
N ILE A 233 2.19 -1.36 6.16
CA ILE A 233 1.77 -2.71 5.79
C ILE A 233 1.49 -2.78 4.29
N ALA A 234 1.69 -3.97 3.70
CA ALA A 234 1.01 -4.37 2.48
C ALA A 234 -0.35 -4.97 2.88
N ALA A 235 -1.43 -4.45 2.32
CA ALA A 235 -2.78 -4.90 2.63
C ALA A 235 -3.45 -5.51 1.40
N SER A 236 -4.19 -6.60 1.60
CA SER A 236 -4.97 -7.19 0.53
C SER A 236 -5.99 -6.21 -0.05
N ALA A 237 -6.31 -6.40 -1.32
CA ALA A 237 -7.38 -5.69 -2.00
C ALA A 237 -8.73 -6.43 -1.98
N ARG A 238 -8.77 -7.65 -1.47
CA ARG A 238 -9.98 -8.49 -1.46
C ARG A 238 -10.84 -8.21 -0.23
N PRO A 239 -12.15 -8.00 -0.39
CA PRO A 239 -13.03 -7.64 0.74
C PRO A 239 -12.99 -8.65 1.90
N ALA A 240 -12.92 -9.95 1.62
CA ALA A 240 -12.86 -11.00 2.64
C ALA A 240 -11.60 -10.87 3.52
N GLU A 241 -10.44 -10.65 2.91
CA GLU A 241 -9.16 -10.51 3.61
C GLU A 241 -9.06 -9.16 4.34
N ILE A 242 -9.64 -8.08 3.78
CA ILE A 242 -9.73 -6.78 4.47
C ILE A 242 -10.60 -6.91 5.72
N ALA A 243 -11.68 -7.71 5.68
CA ALA A 243 -12.53 -7.96 6.84
C ALA A 243 -11.79 -8.65 8.00
N ASN A 244 -10.66 -9.30 7.71
CA ASN A 244 -9.77 -9.92 8.69
C ASN A 244 -8.76 -8.94 9.31
N LEU A 245 -8.89 -7.64 9.06
CA LEU A 245 -8.12 -6.57 9.70
C LEU A 245 -8.99 -5.77 10.68
N GLU A 246 -8.42 -5.30 11.78
CA GLU A 246 -9.03 -4.28 12.64
C GLU A 246 -8.60 -2.89 12.13
N VAL A 247 -9.12 -2.50 10.94
CA VAL A 247 -8.65 -1.34 10.17
C VAL A 247 -8.62 -0.04 10.98
N ASP A 248 -9.64 0.20 11.79
CA ASP A 248 -9.76 1.37 12.66
C ASP A 248 -8.67 1.40 13.75
N ARG A 249 -8.25 0.23 14.25
CA ARG A 249 -7.23 0.10 15.30
C ARG A 249 -5.81 0.13 14.77
N ILE A 250 -5.57 -0.40 13.57
CA ILE A 250 -4.22 -0.39 12.97
C ILE A 250 -3.88 0.95 12.31
N THR A 251 -4.86 1.67 11.75
CA THR A 251 -4.63 2.95 11.05
C THR A 251 -3.85 3.98 11.87
N PRO A 252 -4.09 4.17 13.18
CA PRO A 252 -3.31 5.11 13.99
C PRO A 252 -1.85 4.69 14.22
N LEU A 253 -1.55 3.39 14.10
CA LEU A 253 -0.21 2.83 14.30
C LEU A 253 0.67 2.99 13.06
N LEU A 254 0.06 3.13 11.89
CA LEU A 254 0.70 3.12 10.58
C LEU A 254 0.94 4.52 10.04
N ASP A 255 2.04 4.70 9.35
CA ASP A 255 2.31 5.90 8.57
C ASP A 255 1.49 5.92 7.28
N PHE A 256 1.42 4.79 6.58
CA PHE A 256 0.55 4.58 5.42
C PHE A 256 0.34 3.08 5.16
N ILE A 257 -0.60 2.77 4.27
CA ILE A 257 -1.01 1.43 3.89
C ILE A 257 -0.78 1.25 2.39
N ASN A 258 0.02 0.27 2.03
CA ASN A 258 0.23 -0.15 0.65
C ASN A 258 -0.86 -1.13 0.26
N VAL A 259 -1.91 -0.69 -0.44
CA VAL A 259 -3.00 -1.56 -0.84
C VAL A 259 -2.61 -2.28 -2.13
N MET A 260 -2.54 -3.60 -2.11
CA MET A 260 -2.17 -4.46 -3.24
C MET A 260 -3.32 -4.57 -4.24
N THR A 261 -3.70 -3.46 -4.88
CA THR A 261 -4.80 -3.35 -5.83
C THR A 261 -4.46 -3.98 -7.19
N TYR A 262 -4.01 -5.19 -7.14
CA TYR A 262 -3.71 -6.09 -8.25
C TYR A 262 -3.97 -7.54 -7.80
N ASP A 263 -3.79 -8.48 -8.70
CA ASP A 263 -4.11 -9.89 -8.47
C ASP A 263 -5.58 -10.13 -8.07
N TYR A 264 -6.46 -9.25 -8.54
CA TYR A 264 -7.90 -9.47 -8.39
C TYR A 264 -8.33 -10.79 -9.03
N HIS A 265 -7.71 -11.12 -10.18
CA HIS A 265 -7.91 -12.38 -10.89
C HIS A 265 -6.54 -12.94 -11.32
N THR A 266 -6.08 -14.00 -10.65
CA THR A 266 -4.72 -14.55 -10.80
C THR A 266 -4.68 -15.87 -11.58
N GLY A 267 -5.70 -16.16 -12.35
CA GLY A 267 -5.97 -17.44 -12.98
C GLY A 267 -7.41 -17.82 -12.71
N GLY A 268 -7.76 -19.04 -13.04
CA GLY A 268 -9.12 -19.54 -12.84
C GLY A 268 -9.82 -19.85 -14.16
N SER A 269 -11.14 -20.03 -14.10
CA SER A 269 -11.93 -20.52 -15.23
C SER A 269 -12.34 -19.45 -16.24
N ILE A 270 -12.08 -18.17 -15.98
CA ILE A 270 -12.52 -17.03 -16.80
C ILE A 270 -11.35 -16.07 -16.99
N ALA A 271 -11.14 -15.60 -18.22
CA ALA A 271 -10.18 -14.55 -18.54
C ALA A 271 -10.68 -13.21 -18.01
N HIS A 272 -9.94 -12.62 -17.06
CA HIS A 272 -10.33 -11.39 -16.38
C HIS A 272 -9.14 -10.49 -16.03
N PHE A 273 -9.43 -9.24 -15.67
CA PHE A 273 -8.40 -8.23 -15.44
C PHE A 273 -7.63 -8.42 -14.13
N ASN A 274 -6.31 -8.19 -14.21
CA ASN A 274 -5.39 -8.21 -13.08
C ASN A 274 -5.65 -7.05 -12.10
N ALA A 275 -5.79 -5.83 -12.63
CA ALA A 275 -5.91 -4.60 -11.82
C ALA A 275 -6.85 -3.57 -12.47
N PRO A 276 -8.16 -3.87 -12.60
CA PRO A 276 -9.12 -2.94 -13.20
C PRO A 276 -9.37 -1.75 -12.27
N LEU A 277 -9.42 -0.52 -12.85
CA LEU A 277 -9.73 0.67 -12.07
C LEU A 277 -11.19 0.69 -11.61
N TYR A 278 -12.10 0.35 -12.52
CA TYR A 278 -13.55 0.23 -12.28
C TYR A 278 -14.07 -1.10 -12.82
N ALA A 279 -15.27 -1.49 -12.40
CA ALA A 279 -15.92 -2.67 -12.93
C ALA A 279 -16.28 -2.49 -14.42
N ALA A 280 -15.93 -3.48 -15.22
CA ALA A 280 -16.34 -3.52 -16.62
C ALA A 280 -17.86 -3.82 -16.73
N PRO A 281 -18.51 -3.50 -17.87
CA PRO A 281 -19.87 -3.93 -18.09
C PRO A 281 -19.99 -5.46 -17.99
N HIS A 282 -21.02 -5.93 -17.29
CA HIS A 282 -21.30 -7.36 -17.05
C HIS A 282 -20.23 -8.11 -16.25
N ASP A 283 -19.38 -7.39 -15.51
CA ASP A 283 -18.39 -7.99 -14.62
C ASP A 283 -19.10 -8.83 -13.55
N PRO A 284 -18.78 -10.14 -13.42
CA PRO A 284 -19.39 -11.01 -12.41
C PRO A 284 -18.92 -10.70 -10.99
N THR A 285 -17.84 -9.93 -10.84
CA THR A 285 -17.19 -9.58 -9.56
C THR A 285 -16.90 -8.08 -9.49
N PRO A 286 -17.93 -7.21 -9.55
CA PRO A 286 -17.76 -5.76 -9.66
C PRO A 286 -17.07 -5.12 -8.44
N GLU A 287 -17.01 -5.84 -7.32
CA GLU A 287 -16.28 -5.44 -6.12
C GLU A 287 -14.75 -5.62 -6.24
N MET A 288 -14.29 -6.43 -7.20
CA MET A 288 -12.87 -6.75 -7.40
C MET A 288 -12.19 -5.71 -8.30
N THR A 289 -12.19 -4.45 -7.84
CA THR A 289 -11.61 -3.31 -8.56
C THR A 289 -10.88 -2.37 -7.61
N ILE A 290 -9.99 -1.57 -8.15
CA ILE A 290 -9.23 -0.55 -7.39
C ILE A 290 -10.20 0.38 -6.66
N ASP A 291 -11.17 0.95 -7.38
CA ASP A 291 -12.11 1.90 -6.80
C ASP A 291 -12.97 1.29 -5.68
N SER A 292 -13.48 0.07 -5.86
CA SER A 292 -14.24 -0.62 -4.82
C SER A 292 -13.40 -0.90 -3.58
N THR A 293 -12.20 -1.42 -3.75
CA THR A 293 -11.25 -1.65 -2.64
C THR A 293 -10.93 -0.38 -1.87
N MET A 294 -10.57 0.69 -2.58
CA MET A 294 -10.21 1.95 -1.94
C MET A 294 -11.38 2.57 -1.18
N ARG A 295 -12.61 2.38 -1.66
CA ARG A 295 -13.83 2.76 -0.91
C ARG A 295 -14.01 1.94 0.36
N VAL A 296 -13.69 0.64 0.37
CA VAL A 296 -13.77 -0.17 1.60
C VAL A 296 -12.89 0.44 2.70
N PHE A 297 -11.64 0.77 2.41
CA PHE A 297 -10.76 1.44 3.36
C PHE A 297 -11.26 2.83 3.77
N ARG A 298 -11.76 3.62 2.82
CA ARG A 298 -12.34 4.95 3.10
C ARG A 298 -13.56 4.86 4.02
N ASN A 299 -14.44 3.89 3.79
CA ASN A 299 -15.62 3.65 4.62
C ASN A 299 -15.25 3.16 6.03
N ALA A 300 -14.08 2.54 6.19
CA ALA A 300 -13.49 2.22 7.48
C ALA A 300 -12.73 3.42 8.11
N ASN A 301 -12.97 4.64 7.63
CA ASN A 301 -12.40 5.90 8.12
C ASN A 301 -10.87 6.01 7.99
N VAL A 302 -10.24 5.28 7.08
CA VAL A 302 -8.82 5.49 6.79
C VAL A 302 -8.66 6.82 6.04
N PRO A 303 -7.80 7.74 6.50
CA PRO A 303 -7.50 8.98 5.78
C PRO A 303 -6.96 8.69 4.38
N ALA A 304 -7.42 9.42 3.35
CA ALA A 304 -7.01 9.18 1.97
C ALA A 304 -5.49 9.28 1.80
N GLU A 305 -4.86 10.23 2.47
CA GLU A 305 -3.42 10.45 2.45
C GLU A 305 -2.59 9.31 3.06
N LYS A 306 -3.21 8.39 3.78
CA LYS A 306 -2.57 7.15 4.27
C LYS A 306 -2.72 5.95 3.33
N LEU A 307 -3.51 6.05 2.27
CA LEU A 307 -3.77 4.95 1.34
C LEU A 307 -2.95 5.12 0.06
N LEU A 308 -2.18 4.09 -0.30
CA LEU A 308 -1.46 4.01 -1.56
C LEU A 308 -2.10 2.96 -2.47
N VAL A 309 -2.30 3.32 -3.72
CA VAL A 309 -2.88 2.43 -4.75
C VAL A 309 -1.78 1.58 -5.37
N GLY A 310 -1.97 0.27 -5.40
CA GLY A 310 -1.06 -0.69 -6.01
C GLY A 310 -1.06 -0.62 -7.54
N ILE A 311 0.11 -0.54 -8.14
CA ILE A 311 0.32 -0.56 -9.59
C ILE A 311 1.20 -1.76 -9.93
N PRO A 312 0.69 -2.76 -10.66
CA PRO A 312 1.48 -3.90 -11.05
C PRO A 312 2.33 -3.58 -12.28
N PHE A 313 3.63 -3.88 -12.19
CA PHE A 313 4.52 -3.87 -13.36
C PHE A 313 4.63 -5.26 -13.99
N PHE A 314 3.61 -6.06 -13.77
CA PHE A 314 3.46 -7.42 -14.28
C PHE A 314 2.06 -7.68 -14.82
N SER A 315 1.92 -8.74 -15.59
CA SER A 315 0.68 -9.18 -16.24
C SER A 315 0.23 -10.56 -15.74
N ARG A 316 -1.03 -10.88 -16.02
CA ARG A 316 -1.61 -12.23 -15.81
C ARG A 316 -2.11 -12.77 -17.14
N ALA A 317 -1.81 -14.04 -17.41
CA ALA A 317 -2.13 -14.68 -18.68
C ALA A 317 -3.05 -15.89 -18.50
N TYR A 318 -3.89 -16.11 -19.50
CA TYR A 318 -4.90 -17.17 -19.57
C TYR A 318 -4.80 -17.84 -20.92
N GLY A 319 -5.19 -19.13 -21.00
CA GLY A 319 -5.11 -19.91 -22.22
C GLY A 319 -6.41 -20.64 -22.57
N GLY A 320 -6.52 -21.05 -23.84
CA GLY A 320 -7.69 -21.74 -24.36
C GLY A 320 -8.93 -20.85 -24.47
N VAL A 321 -8.73 -19.54 -24.45
CA VAL A 321 -9.79 -18.52 -24.43
C VAL A 321 -10.44 -18.43 -25.82
N ALA A 322 -11.79 -18.52 -25.89
CA ALA A 322 -12.52 -18.43 -27.15
C ALA A 322 -12.49 -16.99 -27.72
N ASN A 323 -12.43 -16.90 -29.06
CA ASN A 323 -12.45 -15.60 -29.75
C ASN A 323 -13.86 -15.02 -29.83
N VAL A 324 -14.39 -14.66 -28.68
CA VAL A 324 -15.65 -13.93 -28.53
C VAL A 324 -15.34 -12.68 -27.74
N ASN A 325 -15.70 -11.50 -28.24
CA ASN A 325 -15.43 -10.21 -27.59
C ASN A 325 -13.93 -10.01 -27.22
N GLY A 326 -13.01 -10.45 -28.11
CA GLY A 326 -11.58 -10.39 -27.82
C GLY A 326 -11.15 -11.22 -26.63
N GLY A 327 -11.91 -12.27 -26.28
CA GLY A 327 -11.64 -13.20 -25.19
C GLY A 327 -12.06 -12.69 -23.79
N PHE A 328 -12.52 -11.45 -23.65
CA PHE A 328 -12.90 -10.90 -22.35
C PHE A 328 -14.11 -11.63 -21.75
N LEU A 329 -14.03 -12.03 -20.49
CA LEU A 329 -14.99 -12.83 -19.73
C LEU A 329 -15.33 -14.19 -20.36
N GLN A 330 -14.46 -14.71 -21.23
CA GLN A 330 -14.61 -16.06 -21.77
C GLN A 330 -13.95 -17.08 -20.87
N ALA A 331 -14.42 -18.34 -20.96
CA ALA A 331 -13.78 -19.45 -20.26
C ALA A 331 -12.29 -19.56 -20.64
N ALA A 332 -11.47 -19.86 -19.64
CA ALA A 332 -10.02 -20.01 -19.75
C ALA A 332 -9.61 -21.40 -19.21
N PRO A 333 -9.89 -22.47 -19.95
CA PRO A 333 -9.82 -23.85 -19.43
C PRO A 333 -8.38 -24.38 -19.31
N THR A 334 -7.39 -23.68 -19.87
CA THR A 334 -6.00 -24.16 -19.90
C THR A 334 -5.03 -23.06 -19.48
N PRO A 335 -3.83 -23.41 -19.02
CA PRO A 335 -2.73 -22.46 -18.94
C PRO A 335 -2.40 -21.85 -20.31
N PRO A 336 -1.84 -20.63 -20.35
CA PRO A 336 -1.45 -20.00 -21.60
C PRO A 336 -0.30 -20.77 -22.27
N LYS A 337 -0.37 -20.91 -23.59
CA LYS A 337 0.66 -21.60 -24.37
C LYS A 337 1.92 -20.75 -24.50
N ASN A 338 3.09 -21.39 -24.41
CA ASN A 338 4.39 -20.75 -24.56
C ASN A 338 4.55 -19.52 -23.64
N TRP A 339 4.14 -19.67 -22.38
CA TRP A 339 4.20 -18.66 -21.36
C TRP A 339 5.05 -19.13 -20.18
N HIS A 340 5.96 -18.27 -19.74
CA HIS A 340 6.73 -18.41 -18.51
C HIS A 340 6.43 -17.21 -17.59
N ASP A 341 6.53 -17.38 -16.27
CA ASP A 341 6.23 -16.32 -15.33
C ASP A 341 7.04 -15.04 -15.59
N SER A 342 8.29 -15.18 -16.03
CA SER A 342 9.12 -14.04 -16.42
C SER A 342 8.61 -13.29 -17.65
N ASP A 343 7.70 -13.87 -18.45
CA ASP A 343 7.09 -13.19 -19.60
C ASP A 343 6.04 -12.16 -19.17
N GLY A 344 5.58 -12.28 -17.91
CA GLY A 344 4.61 -11.36 -17.31
C GLY A 344 5.15 -9.98 -16.99
N ASP A 345 6.44 -9.81 -16.79
CA ASP A 345 7.02 -8.49 -16.51
C ASP A 345 6.80 -7.53 -17.70
N TRP A 346 6.39 -6.29 -17.44
CA TRP A 346 6.18 -5.27 -18.49
C TRP A 346 7.41 -5.13 -19.39
N ARG A 347 8.61 -5.12 -18.81
CA ARG A 347 9.89 -5.06 -19.55
C ARG A 347 9.99 -6.08 -20.67
N ARG A 348 9.47 -7.30 -20.46
CA ARG A 348 9.46 -8.34 -21.49
C ARG A 348 8.25 -8.25 -22.39
N LEU A 349 7.08 -8.00 -21.82
CA LEU A 349 5.83 -7.89 -22.55
C LEU A 349 5.91 -6.81 -23.62
N SER A 350 6.50 -5.64 -23.29
CA SER A 350 6.63 -4.46 -24.17
C SER A 350 7.46 -4.73 -25.43
N VAL A 351 8.43 -5.64 -25.35
CA VAL A 351 9.33 -5.97 -26.48
C VAL A 351 9.04 -7.32 -27.14
N THR A 352 8.13 -8.11 -26.57
CA THR A 352 7.74 -9.44 -27.11
C THR A 352 6.28 -9.42 -27.57
N ARG A 353 5.32 -9.66 -26.71
CA ARG A 353 3.90 -9.85 -27.05
C ARG A 353 3.24 -8.62 -27.66
N LEU A 354 3.62 -7.42 -27.22
CA LEU A 354 3.12 -6.16 -27.82
C LEU A 354 3.66 -5.90 -29.24
N ARG A 355 4.76 -6.56 -29.62
CA ARG A 355 5.35 -6.46 -30.98
C ARG A 355 5.01 -7.67 -31.85
N ASP A 356 4.40 -8.69 -31.29
CA ASP A 356 4.00 -9.88 -32.03
C ASP A 356 2.68 -9.60 -32.76
N PRO A 357 2.62 -9.69 -34.12
CA PRO A 357 1.43 -9.36 -34.90
C PRO A 357 0.23 -10.31 -34.64
N HIS A 358 0.44 -11.46 -33.99
CA HIS A 358 -0.65 -12.36 -33.61
C HIS A 358 -1.43 -11.81 -32.43
N TYR A 359 -0.83 -10.97 -31.58
CA TYR A 359 -1.49 -10.36 -30.45
C TYR A 359 -2.16 -9.04 -30.83
N LYS A 360 -3.48 -8.97 -30.64
CA LYS A 360 -4.24 -7.72 -30.80
C LYS A 360 -4.44 -7.08 -29.43
N ARG A 361 -4.11 -5.77 -29.33
CA ARG A 361 -4.43 -4.95 -28.15
C ARG A 361 -5.88 -4.53 -28.18
N TYR A 362 -6.55 -4.66 -27.05
CA TYR A 362 -7.87 -4.16 -26.77
C TYR A 362 -7.81 -3.20 -25.57
N TRP A 363 -8.85 -2.40 -25.40
CA TRP A 363 -8.99 -1.46 -24.30
C TRP A 363 -10.42 -1.52 -23.75
N GLU A 364 -10.60 -1.71 -22.42
CA GLU A 364 -11.89 -1.58 -21.77
C GLU A 364 -12.03 -0.16 -21.22
N ALA A 365 -12.95 0.60 -21.79
CA ALA A 365 -13.08 2.03 -21.56
C ALA A 365 -13.59 2.35 -20.15
N THR A 366 -14.43 1.50 -19.55
CA THR A 366 -14.96 1.66 -18.19
C THR A 366 -13.90 1.24 -17.16
N ALA A 367 -13.34 0.04 -17.31
CA ALA A 367 -12.34 -0.51 -16.40
C ALA A 367 -10.97 0.17 -16.51
N ARG A 368 -10.73 0.95 -17.59
CA ARG A 368 -9.49 1.70 -17.84
C ARG A 368 -8.25 0.81 -17.88
N VAL A 369 -8.39 -0.37 -18.50
CA VAL A 369 -7.29 -1.33 -18.63
C VAL A 369 -7.19 -1.92 -20.02
N PRO A 370 -5.97 -2.23 -20.50
CA PRO A 370 -5.74 -2.96 -21.73
C PRO A 370 -5.72 -4.47 -21.49
N TRP A 371 -5.91 -5.21 -22.59
CA TRP A 371 -5.51 -6.62 -22.67
C TRP A 371 -5.00 -6.97 -24.07
N LEU A 372 -4.22 -8.04 -24.14
CA LEU A 372 -3.79 -8.66 -25.38
C LEU A 372 -4.54 -9.95 -25.61
N TYR A 373 -4.88 -10.22 -26.84
CA TYR A 373 -5.49 -11.50 -27.23
C TYR A 373 -4.89 -12.00 -28.54
N ASP A 374 -4.47 -13.28 -28.53
CA ASP A 374 -4.04 -14.03 -29.70
C ASP A 374 -5.08 -15.11 -30.05
N ALA A 375 -5.81 -14.88 -31.14
CA ALA A 375 -6.86 -15.78 -31.60
C ALA A 375 -6.34 -17.14 -32.10
N SER A 376 -5.07 -17.23 -32.48
CA SER A 376 -4.47 -18.47 -32.98
C SER A 376 -4.13 -19.47 -31.86
N THR A 377 -3.76 -18.98 -30.70
CA THR A 377 -3.40 -19.78 -29.53
C THR A 377 -4.48 -19.80 -28.45
N GLY A 378 -5.38 -18.83 -28.46
CA GLY A 378 -6.33 -18.57 -27.38
C GLY A 378 -5.67 -17.97 -26.12
N ASN A 379 -4.47 -17.39 -26.26
CA ASN A 379 -3.84 -16.67 -25.15
C ASN A 379 -4.46 -15.30 -24.94
N TRP A 380 -4.79 -15.02 -23.69
CA TRP A 380 -5.34 -13.75 -23.24
C TRP A 380 -4.49 -13.19 -22.10
N ILE A 381 -4.11 -11.91 -22.16
CA ILE A 381 -3.15 -11.33 -21.21
C ILE A 381 -3.71 -10.01 -20.67
N SER A 382 -3.97 -9.94 -19.37
CA SER A 382 -4.25 -8.69 -18.65
C SER A 382 -2.95 -8.04 -18.20
N TYR A 383 -2.81 -6.75 -18.44
CA TYR A 383 -1.60 -6.00 -18.08
C TYR A 383 -1.91 -4.52 -17.85
N ASP A 384 -0.92 -3.77 -17.39
CA ASP A 384 -0.93 -2.32 -17.39
C ASP A 384 0.06 -1.77 -18.41
N ASP A 385 -0.32 -0.68 -19.08
CA ASP A 385 0.54 0.08 -19.97
C ASP A 385 0.57 1.56 -19.57
N PRO A 386 1.35 2.42 -20.25
CA PRO A 386 1.39 3.85 -19.91
C PRO A 386 0.02 4.55 -19.93
N GLU A 387 -0.95 4.07 -20.73
CA GLU A 387 -2.31 4.64 -20.78
C GLU A 387 -3.09 4.32 -19.51
N SER A 388 -3.13 3.04 -19.12
CA SER A 388 -3.83 2.62 -17.90
C SER A 388 -3.18 3.16 -16.62
N VAL A 389 -1.84 3.23 -16.60
CA VAL A 389 -1.10 3.82 -15.47
C VAL A 389 -1.45 5.31 -15.33
N ARG A 390 -1.51 6.08 -16.41
CA ARG A 390 -1.94 7.50 -16.34
C ARG A 390 -3.36 7.62 -15.80
N ALA A 391 -4.29 6.78 -16.26
CA ALA A 391 -5.67 6.78 -15.76
C ALA A 391 -5.73 6.49 -14.26
N LYS A 392 -4.92 5.55 -13.76
CA LYS A 392 -4.78 5.26 -12.32
C LYS A 392 -4.16 6.44 -11.56
N MET A 393 -3.15 7.10 -12.13
CA MET A 393 -2.54 8.29 -11.51
C MET A 393 -3.52 9.47 -11.41
N ASP A 394 -4.37 9.67 -12.43
CA ASP A 394 -5.42 10.69 -12.40
C ASP A 394 -6.47 10.38 -11.33
N TYR A 395 -6.84 9.10 -11.20
CA TYR A 395 -7.70 8.63 -10.11
C TYR A 395 -7.08 8.91 -8.73
N VAL A 396 -5.82 8.53 -8.51
CA VAL A 396 -5.10 8.76 -7.25
C VAL A 396 -5.10 10.25 -6.87
N ARG A 397 -4.79 11.12 -7.83
CA ARG A 397 -4.80 12.58 -7.62
C ARG A 397 -6.22 13.11 -7.37
N GLY A 398 -7.18 12.66 -8.17
CA GLY A 398 -8.59 13.10 -8.08
C GLY A 398 -9.26 12.72 -6.77
N GLN A 399 -8.88 11.58 -6.17
CA GLN A 399 -9.40 11.10 -4.90
C GLN A 399 -8.59 11.58 -3.68
N GLY A 400 -7.45 12.24 -3.89
CA GLY A 400 -6.58 12.71 -2.82
C GLY A 400 -5.87 11.60 -2.05
N PHE A 401 -5.63 10.44 -2.70
CA PHE A 401 -4.87 9.36 -2.08
C PHE A 401 -3.40 9.73 -1.87
N GLY A 402 -2.77 9.11 -0.87
CA GLY A 402 -1.40 9.39 -0.45
C GLY A 402 -0.34 9.09 -1.49
N GLY A 403 -0.66 8.30 -2.51
CA GLY A 403 0.25 7.95 -3.59
C GLY A 403 0.02 6.58 -4.19
N VAL A 404 1.09 6.01 -4.72
CA VAL A 404 1.09 4.69 -5.34
C VAL A 404 2.17 3.80 -4.78
N VAL A 405 1.93 2.49 -4.82
CA VAL A 405 2.91 1.44 -4.53
C VAL A 405 3.04 0.52 -5.74
N ILE A 406 4.27 0.17 -6.08
CA ILE A 406 4.62 -0.57 -7.30
C ILE A 406 5.13 -1.95 -6.93
N TRP A 407 4.54 -3.00 -7.47
CA TRP A 407 5.09 -4.35 -7.51
C TRP A 407 5.46 -4.71 -8.94
N GLU A 408 6.72 -4.91 -9.33
CA GLU A 408 7.96 -4.58 -8.64
C GLU A 408 8.87 -3.77 -9.60
N LEU A 409 9.82 -3.04 -9.07
CA LEU A 409 10.69 -2.14 -9.84
C LEU A 409 11.48 -2.83 -10.96
N GLY A 410 11.79 -4.12 -10.80
CA GLY A 410 12.47 -4.91 -11.81
C GLY A 410 11.63 -5.23 -13.04
N GLY A 411 10.31 -5.10 -12.93
CA GLY A 411 9.37 -5.40 -14.02
C GLY A 411 9.27 -4.35 -15.11
N ASP A 412 9.81 -3.13 -14.91
CA ASP A 412 9.69 -2.00 -15.84
C ASP A 412 10.95 -1.78 -16.70
N ASP A 413 10.75 -1.30 -17.91
CA ASP A 413 11.79 -0.78 -18.82
C ASP A 413 11.94 0.75 -18.76
N GLY A 414 11.27 1.40 -17.82
CA GLY A 414 11.21 2.84 -17.60
C GLY A 414 9.96 3.52 -18.17
N GLN A 415 9.13 2.83 -18.94
CA GLN A 415 7.93 3.43 -19.56
C GLN A 415 6.81 3.64 -18.53
N LEU A 416 6.54 2.64 -17.68
CA LEU A 416 5.50 2.76 -16.65
C LEU A 416 5.90 3.77 -15.58
N MET A 417 7.18 3.81 -15.21
CA MET A 417 7.67 4.80 -14.25
C MET A 417 7.54 6.23 -14.79
N ARG A 418 7.84 6.46 -16.08
CA ARG A 418 7.60 7.79 -16.71
C ARG A 418 6.12 8.17 -16.66
N ALA A 419 5.21 7.21 -16.94
CA ALA A 419 3.78 7.46 -16.85
C ALA A 419 3.34 7.85 -15.43
N ILE A 420 3.89 7.20 -14.37
CA ILE A 420 3.67 7.57 -12.97
C ILE A 420 4.18 8.99 -12.69
N ALA A 421 5.37 9.33 -13.21
CA ALA A 421 5.98 10.65 -13.04
C ALA A 421 5.30 11.76 -13.84
N GLY A 422 4.35 11.43 -14.74
CA GLY A 422 3.71 12.39 -15.63
C GLY A 422 4.62 12.84 -16.78
N GLU A 423 5.65 12.07 -17.10
CA GLU A 423 6.54 12.28 -18.23
C GLU A 423 5.99 11.54 -19.48
N ASN A 424 6.19 12.07 -20.67
CA ASN A 424 5.78 11.46 -21.95
C ASN A 424 6.81 10.45 -22.47
#